data_80dc194a4dc51f2715b84f6f9a68e346
#
_entry.id   80dc194a4dc51f2715b84f6f9a68e346
#
_cell.length_a   1.000
_cell.length_b   1.000
_cell.length_c   1.000
_cell.angle_alpha   90.00
_cell.angle_beta   90.00
_cell.angle_gamma   90.00
#
_symmetry.space_group_name_H-M   'P 1'
#
loop_
_entity.id
_entity.type
_entity.pdbx_description
1 polymer ?
#
loop_
_entity_poly.entity_id
_entity_poly.type
_entity_poly.pdbx_seq_one_letter_code
_entity_poly.pdbx_strand_id
1 'polypeptide(L)'
;MAERVTEIYSLLIPLVDGRLIIPRACVAEVIGFVTPSEMTGAPPWYIGTVPWNGRQVPLVSFEGACGNNIPPASGRTRIVVLPCLGTKVDAGYFGLVSQGFPQLVRVSSDVVRPDNSRVFPDRSPIICQVRMVNEAPLVPDLDRIEEMIADETRISA
;
A
#
# COMPACT_ATOMS: atom_id res chain seq x y z
N MET A 1 -34.54 -3.83 -16.65
CA MET A 1 -33.33 -3.00 -16.56
C MET A 1 -32.13 -3.93 -16.43
N ALA A 2 -31.19 -3.82 -17.32
CA ALA A 2 -29.99 -4.61 -17.22
C ALA A 2 -29.14 -4.09 -16.02
N GLU A 3 -28.86 -4.98 -15.09
CA GLU A 3 -27.89 -4.66 -14.03
C GLU A 3 -26.53 -4.41 -14.68
N ARG A 4 -26.00 -3.22 -14.46
CA ARG A 4 -24.63 -2.94 -14.89
C ARG A 4 -23.69 -3.60 -13.90
N VAL A 5 -22.98 -4.62 -14.35
CA VAL A 5 -21.86 -5.17 -13.59
C VAL A 5 -20.78 -4.09 -13.60
N THR A 6 -20.53 -3.47 -12.45
CA THR A 6 -19.45 -2.50 -12.32
C THR A 6 -18.16 -3.25 -12.15
N GLU A 7 -17.28 -3.15 -13.14
CA GLU A 7 -15.93 -3.69 -13.07
C GLU A 7 -14.94 -2.59 -12.72
N ILE A 8 -14.04 -2.89 -11.80
CA ILE A 8 -12.98 -1.98 -11.39
C ILE A 8 -11.64 -2.65 -11.68
N TYR A 9 -10.79 -1.96 -12.43
CA TYR A 9 -9.42 -2.41 -12.60
C TYR A 9 -8.67 -2.15 -11.31
N SER A 10 -8.04 -3.19 -10.78
CA SER A 10 -7.30 -3.14 -9.52
C SER A 10 -5.93 -3.75 -9.67
N LEU A 11 -5.03 -3.39 -8.77
CA LEU A 11 -3.71 -4.00 -8.70
C LEU A 11 -3.64 -4.90 -7.49
N LEU A 12 -3.15 -6.11 -7.70
CA LEU A 12 -2.73 -7.02 -6.64
C LEU A 12 -1.26 -6.77 -6.39
N ILE A 13 -0.93 -6.28 -5.20
CA ILE A 13 0.43 -5.90 -4.82
C ILE A 13 1.02 -7.02 -3.96
N PRO A 14 2.07 -7.72 -4.44
CA PRO A 14 2.66 -8.81 -3.68
C PRO A 14 3.28 -8.34 -2.36
N LEU A 15 2.96 -9.06 -1.30
CA LEU A 15 3.60 -8.96 0.02
C LEU A 15 4.37 -10.26 0.27
N VAL A 16 5.06 -10.35 1.40
CA VAL A 16 5.71 -11.61 1.82
C VAL A 16 4.67 -12.70 1.96
N ASP A 17 3.57 -12.40 2.65
CA ASP A 17 2.45 -13.32 2.83
C ASP A 17 1.19 -12.69 2.26
N GLY A 18 0.77 -13.16 1.09
CA GLY A 18 -0.45 -12.66 0.46
C GLY A 18 -0.24 -11.41 -0.39
N ARG A 19 -1.30 -10.67 -0.59
CA ARG A 19 -1.32 -9.50 -1.47
C ARG A 19 -2.23 -8.41 -0.92
N LEU A 20 -1.92 -7.17 -1.31
CA LEU A 20 -2.87 -6.06 -1.19
C LEU A 20 -3.67 -5.96 -2.48
N ILE A 21 -4.88 -5.43 -2.37
CA ILE A 21 -5.67 -5.05 -3.54
C ILE A 21 -6.04 -3.57 -3.44
N ILE A 22 -5.72 -2.82 -4.49
CA ILE A 22 -5.95 -1.38 -4.57
C ILE A 22 -6.52 -1.07 -5.97
N PRO A 23 -7.55 -0.21 -6.09
CA PRO A 23 -8.00 0.24 -7.40
C PRO A 23 -6.84 0.87 -8.18
N ARG A 24 -6.74 0.55 -9.47
CA ARG A 24 -5.66 1.08 -10.30
C ARG A 24 -5.68 2.62 -10.34
N ALA A 25 -6.85 3.21 -10.25
CA ALA A 25 -7.00 4.67 -10.23
C ALA A 25 -6.31 5.33 -9.01
N CYS A 26 -6.03 4.56 -7.96
CA CYS A 26 -5.32 5.05 -6.77
C CYS A 26 -3.80 4.99 -6.90
N VAL A 27 -3.26 4.50 -8.02
CA VAL A 27 -1.82 4.32 -8.22
C VAL A 27 -1.31 5.32 -9.24
N ALA A 28 -0.28 6.09 -8.86
CA ALA A 28 0.37 7.02 -9.77
C ALA A 28 1.36 6.29 -10.68
N GLU A 29 2.22 5.45 -10.13
CA GLU A 29 3.26 4.75 -10.89
C GLU A 29 3.82 3.58 -10.10
N VAL A 30 4.30 2.56 -10.80
CA VAL A 30 5.10 1.48 -10.22
C VAL A 30 6.53 1.64 -10.74
N ILE A 31 7.48 1.80 -9.82
CA ILE A 31 8.88 2.03 -10.18
C ILE A 31 9.78 0.95 -9.59
N GLY A 32 11.00 0.84 -10.12
CA GLY A 32 12.03 -0.02 -9.55
C GLY A 32 12.43 0.45 -8.16
N PHE A 33 12.97 -0.47 -7.38
CA PHE A 33 13.43 -0.12 -6.03
C PHE A 33 14.64 0.81 -6.11
N VAL A 34 14.57 1.90 -5.36
CA VAL A 34 15.65 2.87 -5.20
C VAL A 34 16.01 2.88 -3.72
N THR A 35 17.30 2.90 -3.40
CA THR A 35 17.75 2.97 -2.00
C THR A 35 17.25 4.28 -1.38
N PRO A 36 16.42 4.20 -0.34
CA PRO A 36 15.85 5.39 0.26
C PRO A 36 16.86 6.13 1.15
N SER A 37 16.62 7.43 1.34
CA SER A 37 17.30 8.22 2.35
C SER A 37 16.60 7.98 3.68
N GLU A 38 17.32 7.42 4.65
CA GLU A 38 16.75 7.08 5.95
C GLU A 38 16.53 8.31 6.81
N MET A 39 15.49 8.28 7.63
CA MET A 39 15.20 9.29 8.64
C MET A 39 15.63 8.78 10.01
N THR A 40 16.50 9.53 10.68
CA THR A 40 16.99 9.15 12.01
C THR A 40 15.86 9.07 13.03
N GLY A 41 15.78 7.96 13.75
CA GLY A 41 14.78 7.76 14.78
C GLY A 41 13.41 7.33 14.27
N ALA A 42 13.28 7.08 12.96
CA ALA A 42 12.02 6.60 12.39
C ALA A 42 11.73 5.16 12.79
N PRO A 43 10.46 4.78 12.93
CA PRO A 43 10.10 3.39 13.17
C PRO A 43 10.46 2.51 11.96
N PRO A 44 10.65 1.20 12.15
CA PRO A 44 11.08 0.30 11.06
C PRO A 44 10.21 0.34 9.81
N TRP A 45 8.89 0.54 9.95
CA TRP A 45 8.00 0.58 8.80
C TRP A 45 8.17 1.81 7.91
N TYR A 46 8.73 2.90 8.46
CA TYR A 46 9.07 4.09 7.68
C TYR A 46 10.48 3.91 7.14
N ILE A 47 10.57 3.46 5.89
CA ILE A 47 11.85 3.07 5.28
C ILE A 47 12.73 4.28 4.99
N GLY A 48 12.12 5.41 4.64
CA GLY A 48 12.83 6.65 4.34
C GLY A 48 12.10 7.41 3.24
N THR A 49 12.84 8.18 2.46
CA THR A 49 12.27 8.89 1.31
C THR A 49 13.02 8.52 0.04
N VAL A 50 12.32 8.56 -1.07
CA VAL A 50 12.90 8.32 -2.40
C VAL A 50 12.55 9.49 -3.33
N PRO A 51 13.47 9.84 -4.26
CA PRO A 51 13.16 10.86 -5.23
C PRO A 51 12.18 10.33 -6.28
N TRP A 52 11.14 11.08 -6.52
CA TRP A 52 10.17 10.76 -7.55
C TRP A 52 9.52 12.05 -8.04
N ASN A 53 9.53 12.24 -9.35
CA ASN A 53 8.88 13.38 -10.03
C ASN A 53 9.22 14.73 -9.36
N GLY A 54 10.50 14.93 -9.06
CA GLY A 54 10.97 16.17 -8.42
C GLY A 54 10.63 16.32 -6.96
N ARG A 55 10.17 15.27 -6.30
CA ARG A 55 9.76 15.26 -4.88
C ARG A 55 10.52 14.21 -4.10
N GLN A 56 10.60 14.41 -2.80
CA GLN A 56 11.06 13.39 -1.87
C GLN A 56 9.82 12.72 -1.28
N VAL A 57 9.56 11.50 -1.72
CA VAL A 57 8.33 10.77 -1.40
C VAL A 57 8.59 9.78 -0.26
N PRO A 58 7.79 9.82 0.84
CA PRO A 58 7.92 8.82 1.91
C PRO A 58 7.70 7.41 1.39
N LEU A 59 8.54 6.48 1.84
CA LEU A 59 8.46 5.07 1.48
C LEU A 59 8.13 4.24 2.70
N VAL A 60 7.12 3.42 2.60
CA VAL A 60 6.55 2.64 3.71
C VAL A 60 6.57 1.16 3.39
N SER A 61 6.92 0.33 4.39
CA SER A 61 6.72 -1.10 4.34
C SER A 61 5.35 -1.42 4.94
N PHE A 62 4.46 -2.00 4.13
CA PHE A 62 3.15 -2.39 4.63
C PHE A 62 3.27 -3.51 5.67
N GLU A 63 4.16 -4.48 5.45
CA GLU A 63 4.41 -5.55 6.42
C GLU A 63 4.85 -4.95 7.76
N GLY A 64 5.78 -4.00 7.72
CA GLY A 64 6.24 -3.32 8.92
C GLY A 64 5.15 -2.49 9.60
N ALA A 65 4.31 -1.83 8.81
CA ALA A 65 3.18 -1.06 9.34
C ALA A 65 2.17 -1.94 10.08
N CYS A 66 2.08 -3.21 9.69
CA CYS A 66 1.25 -4.20 10.37
C CYS A 66 1.94 -4.83 11.59
N GLY A 67 3.16 -4.42 11.92
CA GLY A 67 3.92 -4.96 13.05
C GLY A 67 4.76 -6.18 12.72
N ASN A 68 4.90 -6.53 11.46
CA ASN A 68 5.70 -7.67 11.01
C ASN A 68 7.12 -7.25 10.67
N ASN A 69 7.99 -8.22 10.42
CA ASN A 69 9.36 -7.96 10.01
C ASN A 69 9.40 -7.28 8.65
N ILE A 70 10.41 -6.43 8.45
CA ILE A 70 10.61 -5.74 7.18
C ILE A 70 11.36 -6.68 6.23
N PRO A 71 10.76 -7.05 5.08
CA PRO A 71 11.47 -7.88 4.12
C PRO A 71 12.66 -7.15 3.51
N PRO A 72 13.81 -7.81 3.30
CA PRO A 72 14.93 -7.20 2.61
C PRO A 72 14.60 -6.94 1.13
N ALA A 73 15.17 -5.88 0.57
CA ALA A 73 15.02 -5.59 -0.84
C ALA A 73 15.74 -6.63 -1.69
N SER A 74 15.15 -6.97 -2.84
CA SER A 74 15.71 -7.89 -3.82
C SER A 74 15.56 -7.30 -5.22
N GLY A 75 16.02 -8.01 -6.23
CA GLY A 75 15.84 -7.58 -7.62
C GLY A 75 14.38 -7.51 -8.07
N ARG A 76 13.47 -8.15 -7.33
CA ARG A 76 12.03 -8.14 -7.61
C ARG A 76 11.28 -7.02 -6.90
N THR A 77 11.90 -6.40 -5.90
CA THR A 77 11.26 -5.34 -5.11
C THR A 77 10.90 -4.16 -5.99
N ARG A 78 9.68 -3.65 -5.80
CA ARG A 78 9.18 -2.48 -6.53
C ARG A 78 8.61 -1.48 -5.54
N ILE A 79 8.41 -0.27 -6.00
CA ILE A 79 7.74 0.78 -5.24
C ILE A 79 6.47 1.16 -5.98
N VAL A 80 5.35 1.08 -5.27
CA VAL A 80 4.06 1.53 -5.79
C VAL A 80 3.83 2.93 -5.25
N VAL A 81 3.85 3.92 -6.13
CA VAL A 81 3.65 5.33 -5.76
C VAL A 81 2.18 5.67 -5.82
N LEU A 82 1.66 6.21 -4.73
CA LEU A 82 0.25 6.52 -4.56
C LEU A 82 0.08 8.02 -4.27
N PRO A 83 -0.83 8.71 -4.97
CA PRO A 83 -1.21 10.04 -4.55
C PRO A 83 -1.96 9.96 -3.22
N CYS A 84 -1.71 10.93 -2.34
CA CYS A 84 -2.38 10.97 -1.06
C CYS A 84 -3.85 11.33 -1.22
N LEU A 85 -4.69 10.71 -0.37
CA LEU A 85 -6.12 11.00 -0.34
C LEU A 85 -6.40 12.33 0.35
N GLY A 86 -5.55 12.69 1.32
CA GLY A 86 -5.68 13.91 2.11
C GLY A 86 -4.49 14.84 1.94
N THR A 87 -4.37 15.78 2.84
CA THR A 87 -3.32 16.81 2.81
C THR A 87 -2.31 16.67 3.94
N LYS A 88 -2.32 15.56 4.67
CA LYS A 88 -1.48 15.34 5.84
C LYS A 88 0.00 15.11 5.49
N VAL A 89 0.27 14.58 4.31
CA VAL A 89 1.62 14.29 3.84
C VAL A 89 2.06 15.40 2.89
N ASP A 90 3.10 16.12 3.26
CA ASP A 90 3.55 17.31 2.52
C ASP A 90 3.91 17.03 1.07
N ALA A 91 4.51 15.87 0.80
CA ALA A 91 4.90 15.50 -0.56
C ALA A 91 3.69 15.26 -1.48
N GLY A 92 2.51 15.01 -0.92
CA GLY A 92 1.30 14.71 -1.69
C GLY A 92 1.26 13.30 -2.26
N TYR A 93 2.29 12.51 -2.04
CA TYR A 93 2.44 11.12 -2.50
C TYR A 93 3.17 10.32 -1.44
N PHE A 94 2.96 9.02 -1.46
CA PHE A 94 3.80 8.09 -0.69
C PHE A 94 3.96 6.79 -1.48
N GLY A 95 5.00 6.03 -1.15
CA GLY A 95 5.27 4.75 -1.79
C GLY A 95 5.07 3.60 -0.84
N LEU A 96 4.56 2.49 -1.37
CA LEU A 96 4.51 1.20 -0.69
C LEU A 96 5.51 0.27 -1.33
N VAL A 97 6.29 -0.42 -0.50
CA VAL A 97 7.22 -1.44 -0.99
C VAL A 97 6.42 -2.68 -1.40
N SER A 98 6.63 -3.12 -2.64
CA SER A 98 6.02 -4.33 -3.18
C SER A 98 7.10 -5.40 -3.35
N GLN A 99 6.79 -6.64 -3.01
CA GLN A 99 7.74 -7.76 -3.11
C GLN A 99 7.91 -8.28 -4.54
N GLY A 100 7.17 -7.73 -5.47
CA GLY A 100 7.26 -8.07 -6.89
C GLY A 100 6.41 -7.13 -7.73
N PHE A 101 6.29 -7.40 -9.02
CA PHE A 101 5.44 -6.61 -9.90
C PHE A 101 3.96 -6.79 -9.52
N PRO A 102 3.23 -5.70 -9.31
CA PRO A 102 1.79 -5.78 -9.15
C PRO A 102 1.12 -6.36 -10.37
N GLN A 103 0.04 -7.11 -10.15
CA GLN A 103 -0.74 -7.73 -11.21
C GLN A 103 -2.04 -6.96 -11.41
N LEU A 104 -2.35 -6.60 -12.65
CA LEU A 104 -3.62 -5.95 -12.99
C LEU A 104 -4.72 -7.01 -13.06
N VAL A 105 -5.80 -6.78 -12.35
CA VAL A 105 -6.98 -7.65 -12.34
C VAL A 105 -8.25 -6.83 -12.50
N ARG A 106 -9.28 -7.45 -13.08
CA ARG A 106 -10.63 -6.87 -13.10
C ARG A 106 -11.43 -7.43 -11.94
N VAL A 107 -12.05 -6.54 -11.20
CA VAL A 107 -12.79 -6.87 -9.99
C VAL A 107 -14.23 -6.42 -10.13
N SER A 108 -15.16 -7.31 -9.81
CA SER A 108 -16.58 -7.01 -9.76
C SER A 108 -17.18 -7.67 -8.52
N SER A 109 -18.43 -7.32 -8.21
CA SER A 109 -19.16 -7.94 -7.10
C SER A 109 -19.34 -9.45 -7.27
N ASP A 110 -19.19 -9.96 -8.49
CA ASP A 110 -19.31 -11.38 -8.78
C ASP A 110 -18.06 -12.17 -8.42
N VAL A 111 -16.89 -11.53 -8.40
CA VAL A 111 -15.60 -12.21 -8.17
C VAL A 111 -14.97 -11.85 -6.85
N VAL A 112 -15.44 -10.80 -6.17
CA VAL A 112 -14.91 -10.35 -4.88
C VAL A 112 -16.02 -10.38 -3.84
N ARG A 113 -15.77 -11.04 -2.72
CA ARG A 113 -16.72 -11.16 -1.62
C ARG A 113 -16.04 -10.76 -0.32
N PRO A 114 -16.78 -10.23 0.66
CA PRO A 114 -16.23 -9.99 1.98
C PRO A 114 -15.69 -11.28 2.59
N ASP A 115 -14.56 -11.20 3.28
CA ASP A 115 -13.98 -12.32 4.00
C ASP A 115 -13.86 -11.93 5.49
N ASN A 116 -14.73 -12.49 6.31
CA ASN A 116 -14.77 -12.21 7.74
C ASN A 116 -14.00 -13.24 8.57
N SER A 117 -13.17 -14.07 7.92
CA SER A 117 -12.39 -15.09 8.62
C SER A 117 -11.28 -14.54 9.49
N ARG A 118 -10.88 -13.28 9.27
CA ARG A 118 -9.85 -12.60 10.07
C ARG A 118 -10.41 -11.33 10.66
N VAL A 119 -9.98 -11.06 11.91
CA VAL A 119 -10.26 -9.82 12.62
C VAL A 119 -8.95 -9.06 12.73
N PHE A 120 -8.97 -7.77 12.42
CA PHE A 120 -7.78 -6.93 12.48
C PHE A 120 -7.86 -5.97 13.66
N PRO A 121 -6.71 -5.66 14.32
CA PRO A 121 -6.71 -4.73 15.43
C PRO A 121 -7.21 -3.35 15.00
N ASP A 122 -7.82 -2.64 15.92
CA ASP A 122 -8.18 -1.24 15.72
C ASP A 122 -6.92 -0.45 15.38
N ARG A 123 -7.04 0.52 14.48
CA ARG A 123 -5.95 1.38 14.02
C ARG A 123 -4.87 0.65 13.21
N SER A 124 -5.08 -0.60 12.82
CA SER A 124 -4.20 -1.25 11.86
C SER A 124 -4.35 -0.61 10.48
N PRO A 125 -3.35 -0.72 9.59
CA PRO A 125 -3.46 -0.16 8.24
C PRO A 125 -4.26 -1.05 7.29
N ILE A 126 -5.18 -1.85 7.81
CA ILE A 126 -6.02 -2.76 7.03
C ILE A 126 -7.48 -2.41 7.27
N ILE A 127 -8.23 -2.15 6.20
CA ILE A 127 -9.67 -1.96 6.28
C ILE A 127 -10.37 -3.31 6.45
N CYS A 128 -10.07 -4.24 5.54
CA CYS A 128 -10.74 -5.55 5.51
C CYS A 128 -9.96 -6.53 4.64
N GLN A 129 -10.40 -7.76 4.68
CA GLN A 129 -9.96 -8.80 3.75
C GLN A 129 -11.12 -9.13 2.82
N VAL A 130 -10.81 -9.35 1.56
CA VAL A 130 -11.79 -9.82 0.59
C VAL A 130 -11.40 -11.20 0.09
N ARG A 131 -12.36 -11.93 -0.46
CA ARG A 131 -12.12 -13.27 -0.99
C ARG A 131 -12.33 -13.25 -2.50
N MET A 132 -11.35 -13.77 -3.21
CA MET A 132 -11.40 -14.04 -4.65
C MET A 132 -11.29 -15.55 -4.86
N VAL A 133 -11.33 -16.00 -6.12
CA VAL A 133 -11.38 -17.45 -6.44
C VAL A 133 -10.22 -18.22 -5.80
N ASN A 134 -9.01 -17.70 -5.88
CA ASN A 134 -7.81 -18.40 -5.44
C ASN A 134 -7.04 -17.69 -4.33
N GLU A 135 -7.54 -16.59 -3.81
CA GLU A 135 -6.81 -15.83 -2.81
C GLU A 135 -7.72 -14.89 -2.02
N ALA A 136 -7.20 -14.38 -0.92
CA ALA A 136 -7.91 -13.47 -0.05
C ALA A 136 -7.05 -12.23 0.22
N PRO A 137 -6.97 -11.29 -0.75
CA PRO A 137 -6.15 -10.10 -0.58
C PRO A 137 -6.70 -9.15 0.47
N LEU A 138 -5.79 -8.33 1.03
CA LEU A 138 -6.12 -7.31 2.01
C LEU A 138 -6.40 -5.98 1.33
N VAL A 139 -7.39 -5.25 1.83
CA VAL A 139 -7.65 -3.87 1.41
C VAL A 139 -6.95 -2.96 2.41
N PRO A 140 -5.93 -2.20 1.98
CA PRO A 140 -5.21 -1.31 2.89
C PRO A 140 -6.03 -0.08 3.24
N ASP A 141 -5.86 0.41 4.45
CA ASP A 141 -6.41 1.69 4.88
C ASP A 141 -5.39 2.79 4.53
N LEU A 142 -5.53 3.35 3.34
CA LEU A 142 -4.60 4.35 2.83
C LEU A 142 -4.63 5.63 3.68
N ASP A 143 -5.79 6.01 4.17
CA ASP A 143 -5.93 7.18 5.04
C ASP A 143 -5.16 6.97 6.35
N ARG A 144 -5.25 5.78 6.92
CA ARG A 144 -4.49 5.43 8.13
C ARG A 144 -2.99 5.45 7.89
N ILE A 145 -2.53 4.95 6.74
CA ILE A 145 -1.11 4.97 6.39
C ILE A 145 -0.63 6.42 6.27
N GLU A 146 -1.39 7.29 5.63
CA GLU A 146 -1.05 8.71 5.53
C GLU A 146 -0.96 9.37 6.91
N GLU A 147 -1.88 9.03 7.81
CA GLU A 147 -1.86 9.52 9.19
C GLU A 147 -0.59 9.06 9.91
N MET A 148 -0.21 7.79 9.76
CA MET A 148 1.02 7.25 10.36
C MET A 148 2.26 7.99 9.85
N ILE A 149 2.34 8.23 8.54
CA ILE A 149 3.44 9.00 7.94
C ILE A 149 3.49 10.42 8.51
N ALA A 150 2.35 11.07 8.56
CA ALA A 150 2.26 12.45 9.03
C ALA A 150 2.71 12.57 10.49
N ASP A 151 2.34 11.62 11.34
CA ASP A 151 2.73 11.61 12.74
C ASP A 151 4.25 11.51 12.89
N GLU A 152 4.90 10.70 12.08
CA GLU A 152 6.37 10.57 12.13
C GLU A 152 7.09 11.79 11.60
N THR A 153 6.60 12.40 10.55
CA THR A 153 7.24 13.57 9.93
C THR A 153 7.05 14.83 10.78
N ARG A 154 5.99 14.93 11.58
CA ARG A 154 5.78 16.05 12.49
C ARG A 154 6.75 16.01 13.68
N ILE A 155 7.06 14.82 14.17
CA ILE A 155 7.95 14.63 15.33
C ILE A 155 9.39 15.03 14.99
N SER A 156 9.79 14.87 13.72
CA SER A 156 11.16 15.17 13.27
C SER A 156 11.35 16.59 12.77
N ALA A 157 10.30 17.40 12.77
CA ALA A 157 10.39 18.79 12.35
C ALA A 157 10.94 19.68 13.47
#